data_82948ba2c275e7d22309260becf0b730
#
_entry.id   82948ba2c275e7d22309260becf0b730
#
_cell.length_a   1.000
_cell.length_b   1.000
_cell.length_c   1.000
_cell.angle_alpha   90.00
_cell.angle_beta   90.00
_cell.angle_gamma   90.00
#
_symmetry.space_group_name_H-M   'P 1'
#
loop_
_entity.id
_entity.type
_entity.pdbx_description
1 polymer ?
#
loop_
_entity_poly.entity_id
_entity_poly.type
_entity_poly.pdbx_seq_one_letter_code
_entity_poly.pdbx_strand_id
1 'polypeptide(L)'
;MKVTNIVVSGLGGQGVLKITDILSEVLFKQGFDVKKSEVHGMSQRGGSVSSEVRFGEKINSPMVPAGEADILAVLDTSQTEVALPVLKADGKLITPDSIPLDQLKNPKALNTMILGALSAKLTELSEDAFIDAINNAFPEKLRALNIEMFQLGRNYGK
;
A
#
# COMPACT_ATOMS: atom_id res chain seq x y z
N MET A 1 -17.91 15.66 1.46
CA MET A 1 -17.55 14.25 1.22
C MET A 1 -16.06 14.07 1.43
N LYS A 2 -15.74 13.13 2.27
CA LYS A 2 -14.32 12.84 2.55
C LYS A 2 -13.75 11.89 1.51
N VAL A 3 -12.62 12.26 0.94
CA VAL A 3 -11.83 11.40 0.06
C VAL A 3 -10.53 11.07 0.80
N THR A 4 -10.20 9.80 0.87
CA THR A 4 -8.91 9.36 1.43
C THR A 4 -7.97 9.03 0.29
N ASN A 5 -6.77 9.58 0.34
CA ASN A 5 -5.75 9.45 -0.69
C ASN A 5 -4.57 8.65 -0.16
N ILE A 6 -4.24 7.57 -0.84
CA ILE A 6 -3.12 6.70 -0.46
C ILE A 6 -2.18 6.60 -1.65
N VAL A 7 -0.89 6.76 -1.39
CA VAL A 7 0.15 6.59 -2.40
C VAL A 7 1.13 5.53 -1.93
N VAL A 8 1.41 4.57 -2.81
CA VAL A 8 2.43 3.55 -2.56
C VAL A 8 3.52 3.72 -3.60
N SER A 9 4.76 3.87 -3.15
CA SER A 9 5.91 4.10 -4.02
C SER A 9 7.00 3.06 -3.77
N GLY A 10 7.75 2.77 -4.81
CA GLY A 10 8.86 1.83 -4.74
C GLY A 10 9.55 1.75 -6.09
N LEU A 11 10.24 0.65 -6.30
CA LEU A 11 10.93 0.37 -7.55
C LEU A 11 10.22 -0.77 -8.29
N GLY A 12 10.45 -0.83 -9.59
CA GLY A 12 9.92 -1.91 -10.40
C GLY A 12 10.33 -3.27 -9.85
N GLY A 13 9.40 -4.21 -9.78
CA GLY A 13 9.63 -5.56 -9.25
C GLY A 13 9.41 -5.71 -7.76
N GLN A 14 9.15 -4.64 -7.03
CA GLN A 14 8.94 -4.71 -5.56
C GLN A 14 7.49 -5.00 -5.16
N GLY A 15 6.59 -5.08 -6.11
CA GLY A 15 5.20 -5.42 -5.80
C GLY A 15 4.34 -4.26 -5.37
N VAL A 16 4.65 -3.04 -5.82
CA VAL A 16 3.84 -1.84 -5.57
C VAL A 16 2.40 -2.05 -6.05
N LEU A 17 2.25 -2.51 -7.29
CA LEU A 17 0.92 -2.70 -7.88
C LEU A 17 0.14 -3.82 -7.20
N LYS A 18 0.84 -4.85 -6.76
CA LYS A 18 0.21 -5.99 -6.08
C LYS A 18 -0.52 -5.55 -4.82
N ILE A 19 0.15 -4.76 -3.98
CA ILE A 19 -0.48 -4.36 -2.72
C ILE A 19 -1.58 -3.32 -2.93
N THR A 20 -1.47 -2.46 -3.93
CA THR A 20 -2.56 -1.52 -4.22
C THR A 20 -3.75 -2.21 -4.87
N ASP A 21 -3.53 -3.30 -5.62
CA ASP A 21 -4.62 -4.12 -6.13
C ASP A 21 -5.38 -4.79 -4.98
N ILE A 22 -4.65 -5.35 -4.00
CA ILE A 22 -5.25 -5.96 -2.82
C ILE A 22 -6.06 -4.91 -2.04
N LEU A 23 -5.46 -3.75 -1.80
CA LEU A 23 -6.12 -2.66 -1.09
C LEU A 23 -7.40 -2.23 -1.81
N SER A 24 -7.33 -2.06 -3.13
CA SER A 24 -8.48 -1.63 -3.93
C SER A 24 -9.61 -2.65 -3.87
N GLU A 25 -9.29 -3.95 -3.90
CA GLU A 25 -10.29 -5.01 -3.77
C GLU A 25 -11.00 -4.93 -2.42
N VAL A 26 -10.25 -4.77 -1.33
CA VAL A 26 -10.83 -4.64 0.01
C VAL A 26 -11.78 -3.45 0.07
N LEU A 27 -11.33 -2.30 -0.42
CA LEU A 27 -12.13 -1.07 -0.40
C LEU A 27 -13.39 -1.19 -1.25
N PHE A 28 -13.26 -1.76 -2.43
CA PHE A 28 -14.40 -1.95 -3.32
C PHE A 28 -15.46 -2.85 -2.68
N LYS A 29 -15.03 -3.94 -2.04
CA LYS A 29 -15.95 -4.87 -1.37
C LYS A 29 -16.64 -4.25 -0.16
N GLN A 30 -16.04 -3.22 0.44
CA GLN A 30 -16.66 -2.48 1.53
C GLN A 30 -17.66 -1.43 1.05
N GLY A 31 -17.83 -1.27 -0.25
CA GLY A 31 -18.83 -0.37 -0.83
C GLY A 31 -18.32 1.02 -1.18
N PHE A 32 -17.02 1.26 -1.08
CA PHE A 32 -16.45 2.56 -1.47
C PHE A 32 -16.34 2.69 -2.98
N ASP A 33 -16.44 3.92 -3.46
CA ASP A 33 -15.99 4.25 -4.80
C ASP A 33 -14.46 4.33 -4.74
N VAL A 34 -13.77 3.56 -5.60
CA VAL A 34 -12.32 3.44 -5.59
C VAL A 34 -11.78 3.75 -6.97
N LYS A 35 -10.81 4.65 -7.04
CA LYS A 35 -10.08 4.94 -8.28
C LYS A 35 -8.60 4.71 -8.02
N LYS A 36 -7.93 4.13 -9.00
CA LYS A 36 -6.51 3.83 -8.93
C LYS A 36 -5.81 4.35 -10.17
N SER A 37 -4.62 4.92 -9.98
CA SER A 37 -3.76 5.31 -11.08
C SER A 37 -2.34 4.86 -10.81
N GLU A 38 -1.55 4.69 -11.87
CA GLU A 38 -0.18 4.21 -11.79
C GLU A 38 0.73 5.17 -12.52
N VAL A 39 1.90 5.44 -11.92
CA VAL A 39 2.91 6.29 -12.53
C VAL A 39 4.23 5.52 -12.54
N HIS A 40 4.81 5.37 -13.72
CA HIS A 40 6.07 4.69 -13.90
C HIS A 40 7.16 5.71 -14.26
N GLY A 41 8.35 5.53 -13.67
CA GLY A 41 9.50 6.33 -14.02
C GLY A 41 10.00 6.01 -15.42
N MET A 42 10.94 6.81 -15.91
CA MET A 42 11.47 6.69 -17.27
C MET A 42 12.35 5.47 -17.48
N SER A 43 12.85 4.85 -16.41
CA SER A 43 13.69 3.66 -16.49
C SER A 43 12.87 2.42 -16.81
N GLN A 44 13.43 1.51 -17.60
CA GLN A 44 12.73 0.29 -17.99
C GLN A 44 12.70 -0.77 -16.91
N ARG A 45 13.77 -0.87 -16.10
CA ARG A 45 13.86 -1.83 -14.99
C ARG A 45 14.40 -1.12 -13.78
N GLY A 46 13.82 -1.45 -12.62
CA GLY A 46 14.23 -0.85 -11.36
C GLY A 46 13.91 0.62 -11.25
N GLY A 47 13.15 1.16 -12.21
CA GLY A 47 12.72 2.55 -12.15
C GLY A 47 11.63 2.76 -11.13
N SER A 48 11.38 4.03 -10.80
CA SER A 48 10.35 4.42 -9.85
C SER A 48 8.96 3.98 -10.30
N VAL A 49 8.19 3.44 -9.38
CA VAL A 49 6.78 3.08 -9.60
C VAL A 49 5.98 3.66 -8.45
N SER A 50 4.89 4.36 -8.77
CA SER A 50 3.94 4.82 -7.78
C SER A 50 2.55 4.37 -8.18
N SER A 51 1.76 3.96 -7.19
CA SER A 51 0.36 3.65 -7.39
C SER A 51 -0.45 4.49 -6.42
N GLU A 52 -1.47 5.16 -6.95
CA GLU A 52 -2.31 6.07 -6.17
C GLU A 52 -3.70 5.46 -6.05
N VAL A 53 -4.20 5.38 -4.83
CA VAL A 53 -5.54 4.85 -4.55
C VAL A 53 -6.34 5.94 -3.85
N ARG A 54 -7.48 6.29 -4.42
CA ARG A 54 -8.41 7.25 -3.83
C ARG A 54 -9.73 6.55 -3.57
N PHE A 55 -10.28 6.76 -2.38
CA PHE A 55 -11.56 6.16 -2.07
C PHE A 55 -12.43 7.06 -1.20
N GLY A 56 -13.74 6.81 -1.27
CA GLY A 56 -14.75 7.56 -0.53
C GLY A 56 -16.12 7.25 -1.11
N GLU A 57 -17.09 8.14 -0.89
CA GLU A 57 -18.44 7.96 -1.44
C GLU A 57 -18.46 8.12 -2.96
N LYS A 58 -17.71 9.11 -3.47
CA LYS A 58 -17.64 9.39 -4.90
C LYS A 58 -16.29 10.00 -5.23
N ILE A 59 -15.60 9.43 -6.21
CA ILE A 59 -14.29 9.88 -6.65
C ILE A 59 -14.38 10.32 -8.11
N ASN A 60 -14.00 11.57 -8.40
CA ASN A 60 -14.09 12.14 -9.75
C ASN A 60 -12.80 11.98 -10.57
N SER A 61 -11.65 11.82 -9.91
CA SER A 61 -10.36 11.67 -10.59
C SER A 61 -9.50 10.66 -9.85
N PRO A 62 -8.75 9.80 -10.56
CA PRO A 62 -7.86 8.83 -9.91
C PRO A 62 -6.55 9.44 -9.44
N MET A 63 -6.25 10.67 -9.78
CA MET A 63 -4.95 11.28 -9.46
C MET A 63 -4.98 11.99 -8.10
N VAL A 64 -3.96 11.72 -7.29
CA VAL A 64 -3.78 12.40 -6.00
C VAL A 64 -3.02 13.71 -6.25
N PRO A 65 -3.61 14.85 -5.90
CA PRO A 65 -2.87 16.12 -6.05
C PRO A 65 -1.66 16.17 -5.11
N ALA A 66 -0.63 16.89 -5.52
CA ALA A 66 0.57 17.07 -4.71
C ALA A 66 0.22 17.62 -3.33
N GLY A 67 0.79 17.02 -2.28
CA GLY A 67 0.54 17.46 -0.91
C GLY A 67 -0.80 17.02 -0.33
N GLU A 68 -1.53 16.13 -1.01
CA GLU A 68 -2.87 15.71 -0.60
C GLU A 68 -2.96 14.25 -0.17
N ALA A 69 -1.85 13.50 -0.18
CA ALA A 69 -1.89 12.11 0.27
C ALA A 69 -2.04 12.03 1.79
N ASP A 70 -3.03 11.29 2.22
CA ASP A 70 -3.25 11.02 3.66
C ASP A 70 -2.22 10.02 4.17
N ILE A 71 -1.86 9.05 3.34
CA ILE A 71 -0.89 8.02 3.67
C ILE A 71 0.06 7.83 2.49
N LEU A 72 1.35 7.81 2.78
CA LEU A 72 2.39 7.44 1.82
C LEU A 72 3.12 6.22 2.35
N ALA A 73 3.09 5.13 1.61
CA ALA A 73 3.84 3.92 1.93
C ALA A 73 4.96 3.75 0.90
N VAL A 74 6.18 3.57 1.37
CA VAL A 74 7.37 3.47 0.53
C VAL A 74 8.00 2.10 0.72
N LEU A 75 8.18 1.36 -0.37
CA LEU A 75 8.77 0.01 -0.32
C LEU A 75 10.29 0.03 -0.38
N ASP A 76 10.86 1.08 -0.92
CA ASP A 76 12.31 1.22 -1.05
C ASP A 76 12.75 2.57 -0.52
N THR A 77 13.68 2.58 0.40
CA THR A 77 14.12 3.81 1.08
C THR A 77 14.66 4.86 0.10
N SER A 78 15.19 4.43 -1.05
CA SER A 78 15.68 5.36 -2.07
C SER A 78 14.56 6.24 -2.66
N GLN A 79 13.31 5.84 -2.50
CA GLN A 79 12.16 6.57 -3.05
C GLN A 79 11.51 7.51 -2.04
N THR A 80 11.95 7.51 -0.79
CA THR A 80 11.30 8.31 0.25
C THR A 80 11.34 9.80 -0.06
N GLU A 81 12.51 10.35 -0.35
CA GLU A 81 12.62 11.79 -0.65
C GLU A 81 11.87 12.19 -1.91
N VAL A 82 11.92 11.32 -2.93
CA VAL A 82 11.25 11.58 -4.21
C VAL A 82 9.72 11.63 -4.04
N ALA A 83 9.18 10.73 -3.21
CA ALA A 83 7.74 10.61 -3.02
C ALA A 83 7.17 11.59 -1.99
N LEU A 84 7.99 12.02 -1.04
CA LEU A 84 7.56 12.80 0.11
C LEU A 84 6.71 14.04 -0.23
N PRO A 85 6.97 14.78 -1.33
CA PRO A 85 6.14 15.94 -1.69
C PRO A 85 4.66 15.66 -1.90
N VAL A 86 4.27 14.41 -2.13
CA VAL A 86 2.85 14.07 -2.29
C VAL A 86 2.10 14.05 -0.95
N LEU A 87 2.83 13.86 0.15
CA LEU A 87 2.25 13.65 1.48
C LEU A 87 1.74 14.95 2.08
N LYS A 88 0.55 14.90 2.69
CA LYS A 88 0.01 16.01 3.47
C LYS A 88 0.93 16.34 4.65
N ALA A 89 0.82 17.58 5.15
CA ALA A 89 1.59 18.01 6.32
C ALA A 89 1.36 17.12 7.54
N ASP A 90 0.11 16.66 7.74
CA ASP A 90 -0.25 15.77 8.85
C ASP A 90 -0.45 14.33 8.39
N GLY A 91 0.01 14.00 7.20
CA GLY A 91 -0.11 12.67 6.64
C GLY A 91 0.80 11.65 7.32
N LYS A 92 0.51 10.38 7.08
CA LYS A 92 1.24 9.28 7.69
C LYS A 92 2.22 8.68 6.69
N LEU A 93 3.46 8.53 7.12
CA LEU A 93 4.53 7.93 6.32
C LEU A 93 4.85 6.54 6.84
N ILE A 94 4.86 5.57 5.94
CA ILE A 94 5.25 4.18 6.23
C ILE A 94 6.44 3.84 5.34
N THR A 95 7.53 3.39 5.95
CA THR A 95 8.76 3.00 5.24
C THR A 95 9.22 1.64 5.74
N PRO A 96 10.25 1.04 5.14
CA PRO A 96 10.83 -0.19 5.70
C PRO A 96 11.29 -0.06 7.15
N ASP A 97 11.58 1.16 7.62
CA ASP A 97 11.91 1.39 9.02
C ASP A 97 10.69 1.34 9.95
N SER A 98 9.48 1.36 9.37
CA SER A 98 8.23 1.32 10.12
C SER A 98 7.70 -0.09 10.35
N ILE A 99 8.45 -1.12 9.99
CA ILE A 99 8.02 -2.51 10.08
C ILE A 99 9.12 -3.36 10.73
N PRO A 100 8.77 -4.55 11.25
CA PRO A 100 9.76 -5.43 11.90
C PRO A 100 10.57 -6.21 10.85
N LEU A 101 11.51 -5.52 10.19
CA LEU A 101 12.33 -6.12 9.13
C LEU A 101 13.10 -7.36 9.59
N ASP A 102 13.49 -7.40 10.87
CA ASP A 102 14.18 -8.57 11.44
C ASP A 102 13.30 -9.83 11.43
N GLN A 103 11.99 -9.68 11.31
CA GLN A 103 11.06 -10.79 11.26
C GLN A 103 10.62 -11.13 9.83
N LEU A 104 11.15 -10.44 8.85
CA LEU A 104 10.83 -10.67 7.44
C LEU A 104 11.50 -11.98 6.98
N LYS A 105 10.69 -13.00 6.70
CA LYS A 105 11.21 -14.33 6.33
C LYS A 105 11.66 -14.43 4.87
N ASN A 106 11.09 -13.59 4.01
CA ASN A 106 11.42 -13.60 2.59
C ASN A 106 11.33 -12.17 2.06
N PRO A 107 12.41 -11.64 1.46
CA PRO A 107 12.41 -10.28 0.92
C PRO A 107 11.26 -10.01 -0.08
N LYS A 108 10.78 -11.03 -0.76
CA LYS A 108 9.66 -10.90 -1.71
C LYS A 108 8.34 -10.60 -1.01
N ALA A 109 8.24 -10.80 0.31
CA ALA A 109 7.05 -10.50 1.07
C ALA A 109 7.11 -9.16 1.79
N LEU A 110 8.13 -8.34 1.51
CA LEU A 110 8.25 -7.00 2.08
C LEU A 110 7.00 -6.16 1.78
N ASN A 111 6.53 -6.21 0.53
CA ASN A 111 5.35 -5.46 0.12
C ASN A 111 4.12 -5.82 0.96
N THR A 112 3.92 -7.09 1.27
CA THR A 112 2.78 -7.54 2.06
C THR A 112 2.92 -7.09 3.52
N MET A 113 4.13 -7.07 4.05
CA MET A 113 4.39 -6.55 5.41
C MET A 113 4.09 -5.05 5.48
N ILE A 114 4.50 -4.29 4.45
CA ILE A 114 4.18 -2.86 4.34
C ILE A 114 2.66 -2.67 4.24
N LEU A 115 1.97 -3.52 3.47
CA LEU A 115 0.51 -3.47 3.39
C LEU A 115 -0.13 -3.67 4.76
N GLY A 116 0.43 -4.56 5.57
CA GLY A 116 -0.03 -4.76 6.95
C GLY A 116 0.05 -3.47 7.77
N ALA A 117 1.19 -2.81 7.74
CA ALA A 117 1.37 -1.55 8.45
C ALA A 117 0.42 -0.47 7.93
N LEU A 118 0.23 -0.40 6.62
CA LEU A 118 -0.71 0.50 5.98
C LEU A 118 -2.14 0.23 6.46
N SER A 119 -2.53 -1.03 6.50
CA SER A 119 -3.89 -1.42 6.90
C SER A 119 -4.22 -1.02 8.33
N ALA A 120 -3.21 -0.99 9.20
CA ALA A 120 -3.40 -0.57 10.60
C ALA A 120 -3.85 0.89 10.71
N LYS A 121 -3.57 1.71 9.70
CA LYS A 121 -3.98 3.12 9.66
C LYS A 121 -5.40 3.29 9.12
N LEU A 122 -5.98 2.24 8.55
CA LEU A 122 -7.34 2.24 8.00
C LEU A 122 -8.25 1.46 8.94
N THR A 123 -8.57 2.07 10.07
CA THR A 123 -9.24 1.40 11.18
C THR A 123 -10.66 0.93 10.87
N GLU A 124 -11.27 1.48 9.83
CA GLU A 124 -12.60 1.05 9.38
C GLU A 124 -12.57 -0.27 8.59
N LEU A 125 -11.39 -0.77 8.23
CA LEU A 125 -11.25 -2.02 7.47
C LEU A 125 -10.74 -3.13 8.38
N SER A 126 -11.39 -4.30 8.29
CA SER A 126 -11.03 -5.44 9.14
C SER A 126 -9.82 -6.19 8.60
N GLU A 127 -9.09 -6.84 9.52
CA GLU A 127 -7.99 -7.72 9.13
C GLU A 127 -8.48 -8.85 8.23
N ASP A 128 -9.66 -9.44 8.53
CA ASP A 128 -10.20 -10.55 7.76
C ASP A 128 -10.46 -10.17 6.29
N ALA A 129 -10.89 -8.95 6.03
CA ALA A 129 -11.10 -8.49 4.67
C ALA A 129 -9.80 -8.49 3.87
N PHE A 130 -8.70 -8.08 4.51
CA PHE A 130 -7.38 -8.13 3.89
C PHE A 130 -6.88 -9.55 3.69
N ILE A 131 -7.10 -10.43 4.66
CA ILE A 131 -6.70 -11.84 4.54
C ILE A 131 -7.42 -12.51 3.38
N ASP A 132 -8.72 -12.27 3.22
CA ASP A 132 -9.47 -12.80 2.08
C ASP A 132 -8.88 -12.32 0.75
N ALA A 133 -8.56 -11.03 0.65
CA ALA A 133 -7.98 -10.47 -0.56
C ALA A 133 -6.58 -11.03 -0.83
N ILE A 134 -5.78 -11.25 0.20
CA ILE A 134 -4.45 -11.87 0.06
C ILE A 134 -4.58 -13.31 -0.45
N ASN A 135 -5.55 -14.07 0.07
CA ASN A 135 -5.79 -15.42 -0.39
C ASN A 135 -6.17 -15.45 -1.88
N ASN A 136 -6.90 -14.45 -2.34
CA ASN A 136 -7.28 -14.36 -3.75
C ASN A 136 -6.12 -13.89 -4.64
N ALA A 137 -5.19 -13.13 -4.08
CA ALA A 137 -4.11 -12.51 -4.84
C ALA A 137 -2.87 -13.39 -5.02
N PHE A 138 -2.66 -14.36 -4.14
CA PHE A 138 -1.46 -15.20 -4.14
C PHE A 138 -1.79 -16.66 -4.40
N PRO A 139 -0.90 -17.40 -5.11
CA PRO A 139 -1.07 -18.83 -5.25
C PRO A 139 -0.97 -19.52 -3.88
N GLU A 140 -1.60 -20.68 -3.76
CA GLU A 140 -1.75 -21.40 -2.50
C GLU A 140 -0.44 -21.52 -1.70
N LYS A 141 0.65 -21.84 -2.39
CA LYS A 141 1.95 -22.06 -1.72
C LYS A 141 2.54 -20.79 -1.08
N LEU A 142 2.06 -19.61 -1.46
CA LEU A 142 2.56 -18.34 -0.95
C LEU A 142 1.61 -17.68 0.07
N ARG A 143 0.41 -18.24 0.26
CA ARG A 143 -0.61 -17.59 1.09
C ARG A 143 -0.22 -17.51 2.55
N ALA A 144 0.24 -18.63 3.12
CA ALA A 144 0.60 -18.68 4.54
C ALA A 144 1.69 -17.67 4.88
N LEU A 145 2.73 -17.59 4.05
CA LEU A 145 3.82 -16.65 4.25
C LEU A 145 3.32 -15.20 4.19
N ASN A 146 2.53 -14.88 3.18
CA ASN A 146 2.07 -13.51 2.99
C ASN A 146 1.07 -13.09 4.07
N ILE A 147 0.22 -13.98 4.53
CA ILE A 147 -0.68 -13.70 5.64
C ILE A 147 0.12 -13.43 6.91
N GLU A 148 1.13 -14.24 7.19
CA GLU A 148 1.99 -14.04 8.36
C GLU A 148 2.69 -12.67 8.31
N MET A 149 3.28 -12.35 7.16
CA MET A 149 3.99 -11.07 7.01
C MET A 149 3.03 -9.88 7.10
N PHE A 150 1.84 -10.02 6.54
CA PHE A 150 0.79 -9.02 6.68
C PHE A 150 0.43 -8.78 8.16
N GLN A 151 0.20 -9.84 8.90
CA GLN A 151 -0.16 -9.76 10.32
C GLN A 151 0.94 -9.13 11.16
N LEU A 152 2.20 -9.46 10.90
CA LEU A 152 3.34 -8.86 11.59
C LEU A 152 3.40 -7.36 11.33
N GLY A 153 3.24 -6.95 10.07
CA GLY A 153 3.23 -5.53 9.71
C GLY A 153 2.07 -4.79 10.36
N ARG A 154 0.88 -5.38 10.32
CA ARG A 154 -0.31 -4.77 10.92
C ARG A 154 -0.17 -4.59 12.42
N ASN A 155 0.30 -5.61 13.12
CA ASN A 155 0.47 -5.53 14.58
C ASN A 155 1.52 -4.51 14.98
N TYR A 156 2.60 -4.42 14.21
CA TYR A 156 3.65 -3.45 14.45
C TYR A 156 3.18 -2.00 14.19
N GLY A 157 2.30 -1.83 13.21
CA GLY A 157 1.79 -0.51 12.81
C GLY A 157 0.68 0.07 13.70
N LYS A 158 0.18 -0.71 14.63
CA LYS A 158 -0.89 -0.25 15.53
C LYS A 158 -0.42 0.78 16.54
#